data_5783ad154d8d4a2fe6e62bcd0774f9ba
#
_entry.id   5783ad154d8d4a2fe6e62bcd0774f9ba
#
_cell.length_a   1.000
_cell.length_b   1.000
_cell.length_c   1.000
_cell.angle_alpha   90.00
_cell.angle_beta   90.00
_cell.angle_gamma   90.00
#
_symmetry.space_group_name_H-M   'P 1'
#
loop_
_entity.id
_entity.type
_entity.pdbx_description
1 polymer ?
#
loop_
_entity_poly.entity_id
_entity_poly.type
_entity_poly.pdbx_seq_one_letter_code
_entity_poly.pdbx_strand_id
1 'polypeptide(L)'
;QNPHRADAVTAARIDGVTCQWYPSGLVSGKAREENFLPAVAHYSLPYDTQGKARIVYEFDAADINGSYMYPAMARSFREAGFQWATQFAYDPLAMATYNTDYQTHWMNLVYTPAKAVSLRIAAEAFRSLSRGEGYGHYPANSRFGDFRVSYREDLSLLNRDTLYCYSNTTEEVPVAPEKLRHIVGHGQSPVVKYNGSGAYFLDKMNDGSWRIEVYPDVVETMDAYGRRNALNRKVALIHSAFRQMQIILPGMEALFEVKPGVYQWHEGRLEEITAQAGFPALQDDVEETAVYHTPAVELLEGQAAVICAAVVSPEKVDSVVLYGEMQYGRAFTVRMYPESGFTYAAAIPGDL
;
A
#
# COMPACT_ATOMS: atom_id res chain seq x y z
N GLN A 1 6.08 -14.25 21.74
CA GLN A 1 5.78 -14.08 23.19
C GLN A 1 5.33 -15.41 23.78
N ASN A 2 5.93 -15.81 24.87
CA ASN A 2 5.50 -17.00 25.59
C ASN A 2 5.03 -16.59 26.99
N PRO A 3 3.70 -16.46 27.25
CA PRO A 3 3.17 -16.03 28.53
C PRO A 3 3.54 -16.97 29.69
N HIS A 4 3.84 -18.24 29.41
CA HIS A 4 4.28 -19.22 30.41
C HIS A 4 5.65 -18.92 31.03
N ARG A 5 6.39 -17.92 30.54
CA ARG A 5 7.69 -17.49 31.06
C ARG A 5 7.69 -16.06 31.58
N ALA A 6 6.52 -15.49 31.80
CA ALA A 6 6.36 -14.12 32.30
C ALA A 6 7.17 -13.86 33.58
N ASP A 7 7.06 -14.76 34.57
CA ASP A 7 7.76 -14.64 35.85
C ASP A 7 9.28 -14.67 35.67
N ALA A 8 9.79 -15.54 34.78
CA ALA A 8 11.22 -15.63 34.49
C ALA A 8 11.74 -14.36 33.81
N VAL A 9 10.97 -13.77 32.88
CA VAL A 9 11.31 -12.49 32.22
C VAL A 9 11.30 -11.34 33.23
N THR A 10 10.30 -11.28 34.11
CA THR A 10 10.19 -10.26 35.16
C THR A 10 11.36 -10.35 36.13
N ALA A 11 11.74 -11.55 36.56
CA ALA A 11 12.82 -11.79 37.51
C ALA A 11 14.23 -11.69 36.89
N ALA A 12 14.36 -11.76 35.56
CA ALA A 12 15.64 -11.74 34.89
C ALA A 12 16.35 -10.38 35.02
N ARG A 13 17.66 -10.41 35.26
CA ARG A 13 18.54 -9.23 35.26
C ARG A 13 18.95 -8.90 33.80
N ILE A 14 18.01 -8.38 33.01
CA ILE A 14 18.19 -7.99 31.62
C ILE A 14 17.79 -6.53 31.43
N ASP A 15 18.45 -5.83 30.53
CA ASP A 15 18.23 -4.39 30.27
C ASP A 15 17.03 -4.13 29.35
N GLY A 16 16.64 -5.13 28.56
CA GLY A 16 15.55 -4.99 27.61
C GLY A 16 14.84 -6.31 27.30
N VAL A 17 13.64 -6.17 26.75
CA VAL A 17 12.79 -7.28 26.30
C VAL A 17 12.39 -7.09 24.85
N THR A 18 12.24 -8.18 24.13
CA THR A 18 11.82 -8.18 22.74
C THR A 18 10.51 -8.95 22.56
N CYS A 19 9.74 -8.58 21.57
CA CYS A 19 8.55 -9.30 21.16
C CYS A 19 8.38 -9.26 19.64
N GLN A 20 7.49 -10.10 19.13
CA GLN A 20 6.99 -10.07 17.76
C GLN A 20 5.47 -9.83 17.79
N TRP A 21 4.92 -9.31 16.70
CA TRP A 21 3.48 -9.11 16.58
C TRP A 21 2.95 -9.27 15.17
N TYR A 22 2.10 -10.26 14.99
CA TYR A 22 1.36 -10.55 13.78
C TYR A 22 -0.14 -10.60 14.11
N PRO A 23 -0.83 -9.45 14.17
CA PRO A 23 -2.21 -9.37 14.65
C PRO A 23 -3.22 -10.07 13.72
N SER A 24 -2.90 -10.20 12.43
CA SER A 24 -3.68 -10.93 11.45
C SER A 24 -3.44 -12.45 11.44
N GLY A 25 -2.51 -12.95 12.26
CA GLY A 25 -2.02 -14.31 12.22
C GLY A 25 -0.90 -14.50 11.19
N LEU A 26 -0.51 -15.73 10.95
CA LEU A 26 0.55 -16.09 10.00
C LEU A 26 0.10 -17.23 9.09
N VAL A 27 0.54 -17.20 7.83
CA VAL A 27 0.44 -18.31 6.86
C VAL A 27 -1.00 -18.79 6.67
N SER A 28 -1.93 -17.87 6.42
CA SER A 28 -3.33 -18.20 6.09
C SER A 28 -3.43 -18.93 4.75
N GLY A 29 -2.48 -18.70 3.84
CA GLY A 29 -2.43 -19.26 2.49
C GLY A 29 -3.36 -18.55 1.52
N LYS A 30 -3.84 -17.36 1.87
CA LYS A 30 -4.62 -16.44 1.05
C LYS A 30 -4.58 -15.04 1.62
N ALA A 31 -4.87 -14.03 0.81
CA ALA A 31 -5.09 -12.67 1.30
C ALA A 31 -6.23 -12.63 2.34
N ARG A 32 -6.02 -11.81 3.37
CA ARG A 32 -6.99 -11.53 4.43
C ARG A 32 -7.61 -10.16 4.16
N GLU A 33 -8.95 -10.12 4.10
CA GLU A 33 -9.71 -8.91 3.75
C GLU A 33 -10.48 -8.31 4.92
N GLU A 34 -10.44 -8.94 6.10
CA GLU A 34 -11.20 -8.49 7.26
C GLU A 34 -10.59 -7.20 7.86
N ASN A 35 -11.41 -6.44 8.55
CA ASN A 35 -10.97 -5.26 9.27
C ASN A 35 -10.18 -5.61 10.53
N PHE A 36 -8.87 -5.41 10.52
CA PHE A 36 -7.98 -5.67 11.66
C PHE A 36 -7.69 -4.44 12.53
N LEU A 37 -8.27 -3.27 12.26
CA LEU A 37 -8.08 -2.09 13.13
C LEU A 37 -8.51 -2.33 14.59
N PRO A 38 -9.59 -3.06 14.88
CA PRO A 38 -9.91 -3.44 16.28
C PRO A 38 -8.82 -4.30 16.94
N ALA A 39 -8.21 -5.22 16.18
CA ALA A 39 -7.15 -6.11 16.68
C ALA A 39 -5.84 -5.38 16.97
N VAL A 40 -5.61 -4.24 16.32
CA VAL A 40 -4.44 -3.37 16.54
C VAL A 40 -4.76 -2.10 17.34
N ALA A 41 -5.92 -2.06 17.99
CA ALA A 41 -6.32 -0.91 18.79
C ALA A 41 -5.36 -0.65 19.96
N HIS A 42 -4.88 -1.71 20.59
CA HIS A 42 -3.93 -1.68 21.70
C HIS A 42 -2.96 -2.85 21.62
N TYR A 43 -1.77 -2.63 22.15
CA TYR A 43 -0.79 -3.69 22.35
C TYR A 43 -0.43 -3.79 23.83
N SER A 44 -0.41 -4.99 24.39
CA SER A 44 -0.01 -5.23 25.76
C SER A 44 1.02 -6.35 25.87
N LEU A 45 1.99 -6.17 26.75
CA LEU A 45 2.90 -7.25 27.14
C LEU A 45 2.27 -8.07 28.26
N PRO A 46 2.41 -9.40 28.24
CA PRO A 46 1.81 -10.27 29.25
C PRO A 46 2.62 -10.32 30.57
N TYR A 47 3.63 -9.46 30.72
CA TYR A 47 4.53 -9.42 31.88
C TYR A 47 5.01 -8.00 32.18
N ASP A 48 5.41 -7.77 33.45
CA ASP A 48 5.98 -6.49 33.84
C ASP A 48 7.35 -6.27 33.21
N THR A 49 7.48 -5.11 32.58
CA THR A 49 8.73 -4.66 31.93
C THR A 49 9.24 -3.36 32.52
N GLN A 50 8.82 -3.00 33.73
CA GLN A 50 9.23 -1.76 34.36
C GLN A 50 10.75 -1.66 34.43
N GLY A 51 11.29 -0.52 34.01
CA GLY A 51 12.72 -0.27 33.97
C GLY A 51 13.49 -0.97 32.83
N LYS A 52 12.84 -1.77 31.99
CA LYS A 52 13.46 -2.45 30.86
C LYS A 52 13.14 -1.74 29.54
N ALA A 53 14.10 -1.73 28.61
CA ALA A 53 13.85 -1.32 27.23
C ALA A 53 12.85 -2.28 26.55
N ARG A 54 11.97 -1.73 25.70
CA ARG A 54 10.95 -2.51 24.97
C ARG A 54 11.19 -2.41 23.48
N ILE A 55 11.42 -3.54 22.83
CA ILE A 55 11.75 -3.63 21.43
C ILE A 55 10.80 -4.62 20.75
N VAL A 56 10.18 -4.20 19.66
CA VAL A 56 9.53 -5.12 18.72
C VAL A 56 10.58 -5.50 17.68
N TYR A 57 11.12 -6.72 17.78
CA TYR A 57 12.16 -7.15 16.85
C TYR A 57 11.58 -7.55 15.49
N GLU A 58 10.27 -7.82 15.44
CA GLU A 58 9.61 -8.29 14.24
C GLU A 58 8.10 -8.03 14.31
N PHE A 59 7.53 -7.36 13.31
CA PHE A 59 6.08 -7.20 13.17
C PHE A 59 5.69 -7.04 11.71
N ASP A 60 4.46 -7.45 11.37
CA ASP A 60 3.85 -7.20 10.07
C ASP A 60 2.32 -7.27 10.12
N ALA A 61 1.67 -6.67 9.12
CA ALA A 61 0.30 -6.93 8.71
C ALA A 61 0.30 -8.15 7.77
N ALA A 62 0.61 -9.33 8.33
CA ALA A 62 0.83 -10.56 7.57
C ALA A 62 -0.44 -10.99 6.81
N ASP A 63 -0.26 -11.52 5.59
CA ASP A 63 -1.33 -11.96 4.69
C ASP A 63 -2.35 -10.85 4.32
N ILE A 64 -1.99 -9.57 4.42
CA ILE A 64 -2.87 -8.44 4.11
C ILE A 64 -2.30 -7.62 2.96
N ASN A 65 -3.09 -7.43 1.90
CA ASN A 65 -2.78 -6.50 0.81
C ASN A 65 -3.00 -5.04 1.23
N GLY A 66 -3.96 -4.79 2.11
CA GLY A 66 -4.35 -3.45 2.51
C GLY A 66 -3.25 -2.65 3.19
N SER A 67 -3.33 -1.33 3.03
CA SER A 67 -2.32 -0.38 3.46
C SER A 67 -2.68 0.37 4.76
N TYR A 68 -3.77 0.04 5.42
CA TYR A 68 -4.34 0.81 6.54
C TYR A 68 -3.74 0.49 7.92
N MET A 69 -2.96 -0.59 8.08
CA MET A 69 -2.63 -1.13 9.42
C MET A 69 -1.38 -0.54 10.05
N TYR A 70 -0.32 -0.30 9.28
CA TYR A 70 1.01 -0.02 9.83
C TYR A 70 1.08 1.18 10.79
N PRO A 71 0.44 2.35 10.51
CA PRO A 71 0.45 3.46 11.45
C PRO A 71 -0.35 3.16 12.73
N ALA A 72 -1.43 2.37 12.64
CA ALA A 72 -2.18 1.93 13.81
C ALA A 72 -1.36 1.00 14.71
N MET A 73 -0.57 0.09 14.12
CA MET A 73 0.38 -0.75 14.86
C MET A 73 1.47 0.10 15.52
N ALA A 74 2.04 1.08 14.80
CA ALA A 74 3.02 2.00 15.34
C ALA A 74 2.48 2.79 16.54
N ARG A 75 1.25 3.31 16.46
CA ARG A 75 0.53 3.95 17.56
C ARG A 75 0.44 3.03 18.78
N SER A 76 -0.01 1.79 18.59
CA SER A 76 -0.18 0.82 19.67
C SER A 76 1.14 0.44 20.35
N PHE A 77 2.23 0.34 19.58
CA PHE A 77 3.56 0.16 20.16
C PHE A 77 4.01 1.37 20.97
N ARG A 78 3.76 2.60 20.49
CA ARG A 78 4.11 3.83 21.21
C ARG A 78 3.31 3.94 22.51
N GLU A 79 2.01 3.67 22.46
CA GLU A 79 1.14 3.61 23.64
C GLU A 79 1.65 2.59 24.66
N ALA A 80 2.07 1.40 24.23
CA ALA A 80 2.67 0.37 25.08
C ALA A 80 4.11 0.66 25.53
N GLY A 81 4.68 1.82 25.18
CA GLY A 81 5.98 2.28 25.64
C GLY A 81 7.18 1.73 24.90
N PHE A 82 7.03 1.21 23.71
CA PHE A 82 8.13 0.70 22.87
C PHE A 82 9.03 1.81 22.34
N GLN A 83 10.35 1.57 22.33
CA GLN A 83 11.39 2.46 21.82
C GLN A 83 11.81 2.15 20.40
N TRP A 84 11.62 0.90 19.96
CA TRP A 84 12.08 0.40 18.66
C TRP A 84 11.06 -0.61 18.12
N ALA A 85 10.85 -0.61 16.81
CA ALA A 85 10.08 -1.63 16.11
C ALA A 85 10.67 -1.86 14.72
N THR A 86 10.85 -3.13 14.34
CA THR A 86 11.37 -3.57 13.04
C THR A 86 10.29 -4.32 12.29
N GLN A 87 9.96 -3.83 11.10
CA GLN A 87 9.04 -4.54 10.21
C GLN A 87 9.74 -5.79 9.63
N PHE A 88 9.03 -6.87 9.50
CA PHE A 88 9.47 -8.13 8.90
C PHE A 88 8.46 -8.58 7.83
N ALA A 89 8.88 -8.74 6.54
CA ALA A 89 10.17 -8.41 6.02
C ALA A 89 10.02 -7.55 4.77
N TYR A 90 11.05 -6.81 4.41
CA TYR A 90 11.07 -6.07 3.14
C TYR A 90 11.72 -6.97 2.07
N ASP A 91 10.95 -7.27 1.02
CA ASP A 91 11.39 -8.17 -0.03
C ASP A 91 12.46 -7.54 -0.92
N PRO A 92 13.54 -8.27 -1.26
CA PRO A 92 14.42 -7.85 -2.34
C PRO A 92 13.65 -7.72 -3.66
N LEU A 93 14.00 -6.72 -4.47
CA LEU A 93 13.31 -6.43 -5.74
C LEU A 93 13.15 -7.67 -6.63
N ALA A 94 14.21 -8.48 -6.76
CA ALA A 94 14.20 -9.69 -7.58
C ALA A 94 13.26 -10.80 -7.09
N MET A 95 12.84 -10.77 -5.84
CA MET A 95 11.97 -11.78 -5.21
C MET A 95 10.53 -11.27 -5.06
N ALA A 96 10.35 -9.95 -4.95
CA ALA A 96 9.07 -9.34 -4.64
C ALA A 96 7.99 -9.66 -5.68
N THR A 97 8.34 -9.75 -6.96
CA THR A 97 7.43 -10.13 -8.05
C THR A 97 6.83 -11.54 -7.88
N TYR A 98 7.49 -12.42 -7.13
CA TYR A 98 7.07 -13.80 -6.90
C TYR A 98 6.50 -14.02 -5.49
N ASN A 99 6.82 -13.15 -4.55
CA ASN A 99 6.55 -13.29 -3.11
C ASN A 99 6.85 -14.70 -2.59
N THR A 100 8.08 -15.18 -2.77
CA THR A 100 8.49 -16.55 -2.44
C THR A 100 9.40 -16.65 -1.24
N ASP A 101 9.94 -15.53 -0.73
CA ASP A 101 10.88 -15.57 0.39
C ASP A 101 10.13 -15.89 1.70
N TYR A 102 9.20 -15.03 2.10
CA TYR A 102 8.30 -15.28 3.23
C TYR A 102 6.87 -14.97 2.80
N GLN A 103 6.19 -15.86 2.13
CA GLN A 103 4.91 -15.67 1.42
C GLN A 103 3.84 -14.88 2.18
N THR A 104 3.85 -14.94 3.50
CA THR A 104 2.91 -14.20 4.38
C THR A 104 3.31 -12.73 4.57
N HIS A 105 4.53 -12.35 4.17
CA HIS A 105 5.10 -11.00 4.28
C HIS A 105 5.46 -10.48 2.89
N TRP A 106 4.66 -9.60 2.35
CA TRP A 106 4.90 -9.03 1.02
C TRP A 106 4.99 -7.52 1.13
N MET A 107 6.23 -7.03 1.11
CA MET A 107 6.53 -5.60 1.26
C MET A 107 7.67 -5.18 0.33
N ASN A 108 7.37 -4.37 -0.66
CA ASN A 108 8.34 -3.76 -1.56
C ASN A 108 7.79 -2.47 -2.16
N LEU A 109 8.58 -1.40 -2.26
CA LEU A 109 8.11 -0.12 -2.78
C LEU A 109 7.59 -0.22 -4.22
N VAL A 110 8.18 -1.08 -5.03
CA VAL A 110 7.81 -1.25 -6.44
C VAL A 110 6.56 -2.12 -6.60
N TYR A 111 6.47 -3.24 -5.86
CA TYR A 111 5.39 -4.23 -6.03
C TYR A 111 4.23 -4.07 -5.05
N THR A 112 4.44 -3.39 -3.92
CA THR A 112 3.39 -3.09 -2.94
C THR A 112 3.45 -1.63 -2.50
N PRO A 113 3.30 -0.67 -3.46
CA PRO A 113 3.54 0.75 -3.21
C PRO A 113 2.67 1.31 -2.08
N ALA A 114 1.39 0.96 -2.01
CA ALA A 114 0.48 1.40 -0.96
C ALA A 114 0.97 0.97 0.44
N LYS A 115 1.38 -0.29 0.59
CA LYS A 115 1.93 -0.82 1.86
C LYS A 115 3.23 -0.13 2.23
N ALA A 116 4.13 0.08 1.27
CA ALA A 116 5.41 0.75 1.51
C ALA A 116 5.21 2.21 1.95
N VAL A 117 4.28 2.94 1.33
CA VAL A 117 3.89 4.29 1.77
C VAL A 117 3.28 4.25 3.18
N SER A 118 2.42 3.28 3.48
CA SER A 118 1.87 3.10 4.83
C SER A 118 2.95 2.83 5.88
N LEU A 119 3.95 2.00 5.56
CA LEU A 119 5.11 1.77 6.44
C LEU A 119 5.93 3.05 6.64
N ARG A 120 6.10 3.88 5.61
CA ARG A 120 6.74 5.20 5.72
C ARG A 120 5.96 6.12 6.68
N ILE A 121 4.62 6.11 6.62
CA ILE A 121 3.75 6.86 7.54
C ILE A 121 3.89 6.30 8.96
N ALA A 122 3.93 4.97 9.12
CA ALA A 122 4.16 4.32 10.42
C ALA A 122 5.50 4.72 11.05
N ALA A 123 6.55 4.87 10.26
CA ALA A 123 7.84 5.35 10.73
C ALA A 123 7.75 6.78 11.28
N GLU A 124 6.95 7.66 10.67
CA GLU A 124 6.68 9.00 11.20
C GLU A 124 5.84 8.95 12.48
N ALA A 125 4.81 8.11 12.54
CA ALA A 125 4.02 7.90 13.74
C ALA A 125 4.92 7.43 14.90
N PHE A 126 5.80 6.47 14.65
CA PHE A 126 6.70 5.95 15.67
C PHE A 126 7.69 7.01 16.19
N ARG A 127 8.18 7.92 15.32
CA ARG A 127 9.09 9.00 15.72
C ARG A 127 8.41 10.13 16.47
N SER A 128 7.18 10.50 16.09
CA SER A 128 6.52 11.73 16.57
C SER A 128 5.54 11.51 17.71
N LEU A 129 4.96 10.31 17.85
CA LEU A 129 4.02 10.03 18.93
C LEU A 129 4.74 9.83 20.27
N SER A 130 4.20 10.41 21.31
CA SER A 130 4.71 10.27 22.66
C SER A 130 4.62 8.82 23.14
N ARG A 131 5.67 8.37 23.81
CA ARG A 131 5.71 7.03 24.39
C ARG A 131 4.86 6.96 25.67
N GLY A 132 3.96 5.98 25.74
CA GLY A 132 3.04 5.78 26.86
C GLY A 132 1.78 6.64 26.82
N GLU A 133 1.59 7.44 25.77
CA GLU A 133 0.37 8.22 25.57
C GLU A 133 -0.72 7.35 24.93
N GLY A 134 -1.92 7.37 25.51
CA GLY A 134 -3.08 6.67 24.98
C GLY A 134 -3.87 7.51 23.98
N TYR A 135 -4.42 6.86 22.96
CA TYR A 135 -5.20 7.50 21.88
C TYR A 135 -6.68 7.05 21.87
N GLY A 136 -7.15 6.46 22.98
CA GLY A 136 -8.53 5.99 23.12
C GLY A 136 -8.76 4.61 22.46
N HIS A 137 -10.04 4.27 22.26
CA HIS A 137 -10.45 2.97 21.76
C HIS A 137 -10.92 3.05 20.31
N TYR A 138 -10.89 1.91 19.62
CA TYR A 138 -11.49 1.80 18.29
C TYR A 138 -13.02 2.05 18.36
N PRO A 139 -13.63 2.80 17.42
CA PRO A 139 -13.04 3.38 16.21
C PRO A 139 -12.43 4.78 16.39
N ALA A 140 -12.58 5.44 17.55
CA ALA A 140 -12.11 6.82 17.76
C ALA A 140 -10.60 6.95 17.55
N ASN A 141 -9.81 5.95 17.97
CA ASN A 141 -8.36 5.91 17.79
C ASN A 141 -7.90 5.63 16.34
N SER A 142 -8.79 5.67 15.36
CA SER A 142 -8.42 5.71 13.93
C SER A 142 -7.87 7.09 13.51
N ARG A 143 -8.06 8.12 14.36
CA ARG A 143 -7.39 9.43 14.26
C ARG A 143 -6.54 9.64 15.51
N PHE A 144 -5.26 9.97 15.32
CA PHE A 144 -4.31 10.12 16.41
C PHE A 144 -3.17 11.08 16.01
N GLY A 145 -3.09 12.24 16.65
CA GLY A 145 -2.19 13.32 16.24
C GLY A 145 -2.48 13.73 14.79
N ASP A 146 -1.43 13.80 13.97
CA ASP A 146 -1.51 14.17 12.55
C ASP A 146 -1.88 12.97 11.64
N PHE A 147 -2.24 11.83 12.22
CA PHE A 147 -2.44 10.59 11.49
C PHE A 147 -3.91 10.17 11.44
N ARG A 148 -4.28 9.54 10.34
CA ARG A 148 -5.57 8.85 10.16
C ARG A 148 -5.35 7.50 9.46
N VAL A 149 -6.11 6.50 9.91
CA VAL A 149 -6.21 5.20 9.25
C VAL A 149 -7.67 4.86 8.98
N SER A 150 -7.95 4.18 7.87
CA SER A 150 -9.30 3.78 7.50
C SER A 150 -9.27 2.45 6.76
N TYR A 151 -9.93 1.43 7.32
CA TYR A 151 -10.13 0.15 6.63
C TYR A 151 -11.01 0.33 5.39
N ARG A 152 -12.11 1.10 5.49
CA ARG A 152 -13.06 1.30 4.40
C ARG A 152 -12.44 1.95 3.16
N GLU A 153 -11.50 2.87 3.37
CA GLU A 153 -10.79 3.60 2.32
C GLU A 153 -9.46 2.94 1.96
N ASP A 154 -9.10 1.86 2.63
CA ASP A 154 -7.75 1.25 2.62
C ASP A 154 -6.64 2.30 2.77
N LEU A 155 -6.76 3.19 3.74
CA LEU A 155 -5.97 4.41 3.84
C LEU A 155 -5.14 4.47 5.10
N SER A 156 -3.88 4.84 4.93
CA SER A 156 -3.01 5.45 5.92
C SER A 156 -2.69 6.87 5.47
N LEU A 157 -2.88 7.85 6.35
CA LEU A 157 -2.68 9.27 6.07
C LEU A 157 -1.85 9.92 7.17
N LEU A 158 -0.89 10.74 6.75
CA LEU A 158 -0.20 11.74 7.56
C LEU A 158 -0.44 13.12 6.96
N ASN A 159 -1.01 14.04 7.73
CA ASN A 159 -1.33 15.39 7.28
C ASN A 159 -0.75 16.42 8.24
N ARG A 160 0.45 16.92 7.91
CA ARG A 160 1.24 17.88 8.69
C ARG A 160 1.65 19.06 7.82
N ASP A 161 1.96 20.18 8.41
CA ASP A 161 2.28 21.46 7.72
C ASP A 161 3.21 21.29 6.52
N THR A 162 4.31 20.54 6.66
CA THR A 162 5.34 20.41 5.62
C THR A 162 5.37 19.03 4.96
N LEU A 163 4.58 18.07 5.44
CA LEU A 163 4.62 16.68 5.03
C LEU A 163 3.21 16.12 4.89
N TYR A 164 2.86 15.69 3.69
CA TYR A 164 1.58 15.08 3.36
C TYR A 164 1.81 13.72 2.72
N CYS A 165 1.40 12.64 3.42
CA CYS A 165 1.60 11.28 2.94
C CYS A 165 0.28 10.51 2.96
N TYR A 166 0.00 9.74 1.92
CA TYR A 166 -1.20 8.92 1.80
C TYR A 166 -0.93 7.65 1.00
N SER A 167 -1.44 6.54 1.51
CA SER A 167 -1.25 5.20 0.94
C SER A 167 -2.34 4.80 -0.05
N ASN A 168 -3.39 5.59 -0.20
CA ASN A 168 -4.46 5.42 -1.17
C ASN A 168 -5.16 6.75 -1.44
N THR A 169 -6.06 6.78 -2.43
CA THR A 169 -6.85 7.97 -2.77
C THR A 169 -7.55 8.55 -1.56
N THR A 170 -7.46 9.88 -1.41
CA THR A 170 -8.08 10.62 -0.32
C THR A 170 -8.59 11.98 -0.77
N GLU A 171 -9.71 12.41 -0.20
CA GLU A 171 -10.26 13.75 -0.39
C GLU A 171 -9.87 14.72 0.75
N GLU A 172 -9.05 14.25 1.70
CA GLU A 172 -8.60 15.10 2.82
C GLU A 172 -7.59 16.13 2.34
N VAL A 173 -7.91 17.41 2.53
CA VAL A 173 -7.07 18.54 2.10
C VAL A 173 -5.87 18.66 3.03
N PRO A 174 -4.65 18.91 2.52
CA PRO A 174 -3.50 19.24 3.37
C PRO A 174 -3.78 20.45 4.28
N VAL A 175 -3.31 20.38 5.54
CA VAL A 175 -3.55 21.45 6.53
C VAL A 175 -2.89 22.79 6.17
N ALA A 176 -1.79 22.76 5.42
CA ALA A 176 -1.06 23.94 4.98
C ALA A 176 -0.43 23.72 3.59
N PRO A 177 -1.23 23.74 2.49
CA PRO A 177 -0.73 23.46 1.14
C PRO A 177 0.44 24.34 0.72
N GLU A 178 0.48 25.61 1.19
CA GLU A 178 1.52 26.58 0.90
C GLU A 178 2.86 26.31 1.61
N LYS A 179 2.84 25.50 2.69
CA LYS A 179 4.02 25.12 3.45
C LYS A 179 4.58 23.75 3.06
N LEU A 180 3.87 22.98 2.23
CA LEU A 180 4.31 21.64 1.86
C LEU A 180 5.70 21.66 1.23
N ARG A 181 6.53 20.74 1.71
CA ARG A 181 7.86 20.45 1.20
C ARG A 181 8.00 19.00 0.72
N HIS A 182 7.18 18.10 1.28
CA HIS A 182 7.24 16.70 0.99
C HIS A 182 5.83 16.16 0.78
N ILE A 183 5.61 15.50 -0.36
CA ILE A 183 4.39 14.74 -0.63
C ILE A 183 4.82 13.33 -1.00
N VAL A 184 4.21 12.33 -0.36
CA VAL A 184 4.40 10.91 -0.68
C VAL A 184 3.04 10.31 -0.91
N GLY A 185 2.81 9.79 -2.09
CA GLY A 185 1.48 9.31 -2.46
C GLY A 185 1.46 7.99 -3.21
N HIS A 186 0.36 7.29 -3.01
CA HIS A 186 -0.18 6.27 -3.88
C HIS A 186 -1.66 6.59 -4.09
N GLY A 187 -2.13 6.59 -5.34
CA GLY A 187 -3.47 7.09 -5.66
C GLY A 187 -3.54 8.61 -5.81
N GLN A 188 -4.68 9.22 -5.53
CA GLN A 188 -4.97 10.64 -5.77
C GLN A 188 -5.26 11.40 -4.47
N SER A 189 -5.07 12.72 -4.53
CA SER A 189 -5.43 13.65 -3.46
C SER A 189 -5.93 14.98 -4.02
N PRO A 190 -6.40 15.93 -3.19
CA PRO A 190 -6.73 17.27 -3.66
C PRO A 190 -5.58 18.04 -4.32
N VAL A 191 -4.32 17.71 -3.99
CA VAL A 191 -3.13 18.41 -4.48
C VAL A 191 -2.33 17.65 -5.53
N VAL A 192 -2.56 16.35 -5.71
CA VAL A 192 -1.96 15.53 -6.78
C VAL A 192 -3.03 14.62 -7.37
N LYS A 193 -3.32 14.79 -8.67
CA LYS A 193 -4.13 13.87 -9.45
C LYS A 193 -3.20 13.05 -10.32
N TYR A 194 -3.08 11.76 -10.03
CA TYR A 194 -2.24 10.82 -10.74
C TYR A 194 -3.04 9.60 -11.15
N ASN A 195 -2.99 9.22 -12.42
CA ASN A 195 -3.77 8.12 -12.96
C ASN A 195 -3.01 6.80 -13.08
N GLY A 196 -1.79 6.74 -12.51
CA GLY A 196 -1.02 5.51 -12.38
C GLY A 196 -1.25 4.82 -11.02
N SER A 197 -0.76 3.58 -10.90
CA SER A 197 -0.82 2.75 -9.69
C SER A 197 0.53 2.58 -8.98
N GLY A 198 1.59 3.27 -9.41
CA GLY A 198 2.87 3.35 -8.71
C GLY A 198 2.86 4.40 -7.60
N ALA A 199 3.80 4.28 -6.67
CA ALA A 199 4.07 5.34 -5.70
C ALA A 199 4.75 6.53 -6.37
N TYR A 200 4.63 7.71 -5.76
CA TYR A 200 5.35 8.91 -6.17
C TYR A 200 5.76 9.77 -4.96
N PHE A 201 6.83 10.54 -5.18
CA PHE A 201 7.43 11.42 -4.19
C PHE A 201 7.64 12.79 -4.81
N LEU A 202 7.25 13.84 -4.11
CA LEU A 202 7.52 15.23 -4.49
C LEU A 202 8.26 15.90 -3.34
N ASP A 203 9.46 16.37 -3.61
CA ASP A 203 10.32 17.02 -2.64
C ASP A 203 10.68 18.44 -3.10
N LYS A 204 10.36 19.45 -2.29
CA LYS A 204 10.74 20.83 -2.55
C LYS A 204 12.18 21.06 -2.15
N MET A 205 13.00 21.40 -3.14
CA MET A 205 14.42 21.65 -2.98
C MET A 205 14.70 23.06 -2.41
N ASN A 206 15.93 23.29 -1.94
CA ASN A 206 16.31 24.57 -1.34
C ASN A 206 16.35 25.73 -2.33
N ASP A 207 16.52 25.44 -3.61
CA ASP A 207 16.49 26.43 -4.72
C ASP A 207 15.07 26.77 -5.19
N GLY A 208 14.05 26.19 -4.53
CA GLY A 208 12.63 26.36 -4.87
C GLY A 208 12.11 25.42 -5.95
N SER A 209 12.97 24.62 -6.59
CA SER A 209 12.56 23.57 -7.51
C SER A 209 11.86 22.42 -6.78
N TRP A 210 11.15 21.57 -7.53
CA TRP A 210 10.57 20.34 -7.04
C TRP A 210 11.23 19.14 -7.72
N ARG A 211 11.72 18.19 -6.92
CA ARG A 211 12.09 16.86 -7.38
C ARG A 211 10.86 15.97 -7.34
N ILE A 212 10.54 15.35 -8.46
CA ILE A 212 9.39 14.46 -8.63
C ILE A 212 9.93 13.07 -8.98
N GLU A 213 9.60 12.07 -8.20
CA GLU A 213 9.99 10.68 -8.43
C GLU A 213 8.73 9.85 -8.61
N VAL A 214 8.68 9.06 -9.68
CA VAL A 214 7.51 8.25 -10.06
C VAL A 214 7.95 6.81 -10.25
N TYR A 215 7.27 5.91 -9.58
CA TYR A 215 7.48 4.46 -9.69
C TYR A 215 6.53 3.84 -10.72
N PRO A 216 6.89 2.66 -11.31
CA PRO A 216 6.06 2.01 -12.29
C PRO A 216 4.70 1.59 -11.70
N ASP A 217 3.73 1.44 -12.59
CA ASP A 217 2.47 0.83 -12.24
C ASP A 217 2.68 -0.62 -11.81
N VAL A 218 1.83 -1.10 -10.92
CA VAL A 218 1.81 -2.49 -10.49
C VAL A 218 0.47 -3.14 -10.78
N VAL A 219 0.50 -4.38 -11.24
CA VAL A 219 -0.68 -5.19 -11.53
C VAL A 219 -0.54 -6.53 -10.83
N GLU A 220 -1.42 -6.81 -9.89
CA GLU A 220 -1.51 -8.13 -9.28
C GLU A 220 -2.10 -9.13 -10.28
N THR A 221 -1.44 -10.26 -10.43
CA THR A 221 -1.84 -11.33 -11.37
C THR A 221 -2.53 -12.48 -10.68
N MET A 222 -2.32 -12.62 -9.37
CA MET A 222 -2.91 -13.64 -8.50
C MET A 222 -2.76 -13.25 -7.03
N ASP A 223 -3.42 -14.00 -6.14
CA ASP A 223 -3.23 -13.85 -4.69
C ASP A 223 -1.77 -14.10 -4.30
N ALA A 224 -1.12 -13.04 -3.83
CA ALA A 224 0.30 -13.05 -3.46
C ALA A 224 0.60 -13.95 -2.25
N TYR A 225 -0.38 -14.24 -1.40
CA TYR A 225 -0.25 -15.07 -0.20
C TYR A 225 -0.64 -16.51 -0.43
N GLY A 226 -0.99 -16.86 -1.66
CA GLY A 226 -1.40 -18.20 -2.04
C GLY A 226 -0.26 -19.23 -1.88
N ARG A 227 -0.60 -20.45 -1.45
CA ARG A 227 0.37 -21.55 -1.25
C ARG A 227 1.05 -22.04 -2.53
N ARG A 228 0.75 -21.44 -3.68
CA ARG A 228 1.28 -21.85 -5.00
C ARG A 228 2.36 -20.91 -5.52
N ASN A 229 2.87 -20.02 -4.70
CA ASN A 229 3.93 -19.11 -5.10
C ASN A 229 5.20 -19.90 -5.45
N ALA A 230 5.80 -19.56 -6.56
CA ALA A 230 7.00 -20.22 -7.09
C ALA A 230 7.75 -19.27 -8.02
N LEU A 231 9.06 -19.44 -8.16
CA LEU A 231 9.93 -18.59 -8.97
C LEU A 231 9.60 -18.53 -10.47
N ASN A 232 8.69 -19.35 -10.95
CA ASN A 232 8.19 -19.30 -12.32
C ASN A 232 6.77 -18.70 -12.44
N ARG A 233 6.25 -18.09 -11.36
CA ARG A 233 4.89 -17.53 -11.32
C ARG A 233 4.93 -16.17 -10.62
N LYS A 234 4.99 -15.11 -11.40
CA LYS A 234 4.90 -13.74 -10.89
C LYS A 234 3.50 -13.51 -10.28
N VAL A 235 3.45 -13.01 -9.07
CA VAL A 235 2.20 -12.62 -8.39
C VAL A 235 1.82 -11.17 -8.68
N ALA A 236 2.79 -10.38 -9.12
CA ALA A 236 2.59 -9.03 -9.63
C ALA A 236 3.57 -8.72 -10.75
N LEU A 237 3.15 -7.83 -11.64
CA LEU A 237 3.95 -7.30 -12.75
C LEU A 237 4.11 -5.80 -12.58
N ILE A 238 5.23 -5.24 -13.01
CA ILE A 238 5.38 -3.79 -13.17
C ILE A 238 5.25 -3.39 -14.62
N HIS A 239 4.68 -2.22 -14.86
CA HIS A 239 4.50 -1.64 -16.19
C HIS A 239 4.91 -0.17 -16.22
N SER A 240 5.80 0.16 -17.15
CA SER A 240 6.36 1.50 -17.33
C SER A 240 5.60 2.28 -18.40
N ALA A 241 4.33 2.57 -18.15
CA ALA A 241 3.50 3.36 -19.05
C ALA A 241 3.64 4.87 -18.79
N PHE A 242 3.34 5.68 -19.81
CA PHE A 242 3.10 7.11 -19.62
C PHE A 242 1.80 7.32 -18.86
N ARG A 243 1.85 8.19 -17.84
CA ARG A 243 0.73 8.53 -16.98
C ARG A 243 0.59 10.03 -16.86
N GLN A 244 -0.64 10.51 -16.69
CA GLN A 244 -0.90 11.91 -16.41
C GLN A 244 -0.78 12.18 -14.91
N MET A 245 -0.01 13.21 -14.57
CA MET A 245 0.11 13.74 -13.23
C MET A 245 -0.21 15.23 -13.25
N GLN A 246 -1.23 15.63 -12.49
CA GLN A 246 -1.55 17.04 -12.24
C GLN A 246 -1.20 17.39 -10.81
N ILE A 247 -0.42 18.45 -10.64
CA ILE A 247 -0.05 19.00 -9.33
C ILE A 247 -0.77 20.33 -9.14
N ILE A 248 -1.43 20.49 -7.99
CA ILE A 248 -2.27 21.65 -7.65
C ILE A 248 -1.77 22.18 -6.30
N LEU A 249 -0.64 22.90 -6.34
CA LEU A 249 -0.03 23.52 -5.16
C LEU A 249 0.11 25.03 -5.38
N PRO A 250 0.07 25.85 -4.33
CA PRO A 250 0.43 27.25 -4.44
C PRO A 250 1.81 27.44 -5.06
N GLY A 251 1.85 28.07 -6.25
CA GLY A 251 3.08 28.29 -7.01
C GLY A 251 3.54 27.10 -7.87
N MET A 252 2.76 26.03 -7.94
CA MET A 252 2.99 24.91 -8.86
C MET A 252 1.65 24.32 -9.32
N GLU A 253 1.06 24.91 -10.35
CA GLU A 253 -0.09 24.31 -11.05
C GLU A 253 0.40 23.78 -12.40
N ALA A 254 0.46 22.47 -12.54
CA ALA A 254 1.05 21.86 -13.74
C ALA A 254 0.41 20.50 -14.04
N LEU A 255 0.29 20.19 -15.33
CA LEU A 255 -0.14 18.90 -15.86
C LEU A 255 0.99 18.32 -16.71
N PHE A 256 1.41 17.11 -16.40
CA PHE A 256 2.52 16.43 -17.07
C PHE A 256 2.08 15.06 -17.60
N GLU A 257 2.75 14.61 -18.66
CA GLU A 257 2.89 13.18 -18.94
C GLU A 257 4.24 12.71 -18.38
N VAL A 258 4.19 11.71 -17.51
CA VAL A 258 5.37 11.13 -16.84
C VAL A 258 5.38 9.61 -17.01
N LYS A 259 6.55 9.04 -17.13
CA LYS A 259 6.82 7.60 -16.98
C LYS A 259 7.64 7.38 -15.71
N PRO A 260 7.85 6.14 -15.26
CA PRO A 260 8.73 5.87 -14.13
C PRO A 260 10.11 6.51 -14.29
N GLY A 261 10.55 7.25 -13.28
CA GLY A 261 11.80 8.01 -13.32
C GLY A 261 11.80 9.17 -12.33
N VAL A 262 12.79 10.03 -12.48
CA VAL A 262 12.98 11.23 -11.66
C VAL A 262 12.99 12.46 -12.54
N TYR A 263 12.24 13.46 -12.11
CA TYR A 263 12.06 14.72 -12.80
C TYR A 263 12.40 15.89 -11.86
N GLN A 264 12.84 16.97 -12.43
CA GLN A 264 12.94 18.28 -11.76
C GLN A 264 11.97 19.25 -12.43
N TRP A 265 11.12 19.87 -11.62
CA TRP A 265 10.27 20.97 -12.07
C TRP A 265 10.81 22.30 -11.51
N HIS A 266 11.04 23.25 -12.41
CA HIS A 266 11.49 24.59 -12.03
C HIS A 266 10.95 25.63 -13.02
N GLU A 267 10.33 26.70 -12.51
CA GLU A 267 9.83 27.84 -13.32
C GLU A 267 8.97 27.43 -14.53
N GLY A 268 8.07 26.47 -14.34
CA GLY A 268 7.16 26.00 -15.39
C GLY A 268 7.75 24.98 -16.35
N ARG A 269 8.97 24.49 -16.13
CA ARG A 269 9.62 23.45 -16.95
C ARG A 269 9.78 22.16 -16.17
N LEU A 270 9.46 21.05 -16.80
CA LEU A 270 9.74 19.71 -16.30
C LEU A 270 10.91 19.12 -17.10
N GLU A 271 11.95 18.67 -16.41
CA GLU A 271 13.12 18.03 -17.00
C GLU A 271 13.32 16.64 -16.40
N GLU A 272 13.54 15.63 -17.23
CA GLU A 272 13.84 14.28 -16.77
C GLU A 272 15.32 14.19 -16.36
N ILE A 273 15.59 13.77 -15.12
CA ILE A 273 16.92 13.63 -14.53
C ILE A 273 17.19 12.20 -14.01
N THR A 274 16.45 11.21 -14.51
CA THR A 274 16.49 9.81 -14.06
C THR A 274 17.91 9.24 -14.00
N ALA A 275 18.70 9.47 -15.06
CA ALA A 275 20.07 8.92 -15.16
C ALA A 275 21.02 9.52 -14.10
N GLN A 276 20.84 10.78 -13.72
CA GLN A 276 21.66 11.48 -12.72
C GLN A 276 21.21 11.22 -11.29
N ALA A 277 19.95 10.85 -11.12
CA ALA A 277 19.30 10.74 -9.79
C ALA A 277 19.51 9.40 -9.09
N GLY A 278 20.16 8.43 -9.74
CA GLY A 278 20.37 7.09 -9.17
C GLY A 278 19.06 6.28 -9.02
N PHE A 279 18.06 6.58 -9.85
CA PHE A 279 16.84 5.79 -9.88
C PHE A 279 17.15 4.33 -10.28
N PRO A 280 16.54 3.32 -9.64
CA PRO A 280 16.81 1.93 -9.96
C PRO A 280 16.44 1.62 -11.42
N ALA A 281 17.26 0.82 -12.10
CA ALA A 281 16.92 0.28 -13.41
C ALA A 281 15.83 -0.78 -13.23
N LEU A 282 14.59 -0.41 -13.50
CA LEU A 282 13.43 -1.30 -13.43
C LEU A 282 13.12 -1.78 -14.84
N GLN A 283 13.08 -3.10 -15.01
CA GLN A 283 12.67 -3.72 -16.26
C GLN A 283 11.16 -3.89 -16.28
N ASP A 284 10.51 -3.46 -17.37
CA ASP A 284 9.07 -3.68 -17.57
C ASP A 284 8.78 -5.19 -17.66
N ASP A 285 7.78 -5.63 -16.94
CA ASP A 285 7.36 -7.03 -16.93
C ASP A 285 6.33 -7.35 -18.03
N VAL A 286 5.76 -6.31 -18.68
CA VAL A 286 4.66 -6.44 -19.64
C VAL A 286 5.24 -6.48 -21.06
N GLU A 287 5.47 -7.69 -21.58
CA GLU A 287 6.01 -7.92 -22.93
C GLU A 287 4.90 -8.18 -23.96
N GLU A 288 3.74 -8.68 -23.53
CA GLU A 288 2.60 -9.00 -24.37
C GLU A 288 1.27 -8.64 -23.68
N THR A 289 0.19 -8.61 -24.46
CA THR A 289 -1.14 -8.39 -23.90
C THR A 289 -1.57 -9.61 -23.09
N ALA A 290 -1.91 -9.40 -21.82
CA ALA A 290 -2.37 -10.43 -20.91
C ALA A 290 -3.64 -9.99 -20.16
N VAL A 291 -4.48 -11.00 -19.86
CA VAL A 291 -5.71 -10.82 -19.08
C VAL A 291 -5.63 -11.68 -17.84
N TYR A 292 -5.81 -11.06 -16.68
CA TYR A 292 -5.86 -11.75 -15.40
C TYR A 292 -7.26 -11.61 -14.82
N HIS A 293 -7.89 -12.75 -14.59
CA HIS A 293 -9.25 -12.83 -14.06
C HIS A 293 -9.31 -13.85 -12.92
N THR A 294 -9.91 -13.44 -11.82
CA THR A 294 -10.26 -14.35 -10.73
C THR A 294 -11.74 -14.72 -10.88
N PRO A 295 -12.07 -15.97 -11.27
CA PRO A 295 -13.45 -16.39 -11.41
C PRO A 295 -14.22 -16.22 -10.10
N ALA A 296 -15.46 -15.77 -10.17
CA ALA A 296 -16.37 -15.81 -9.04
C ALA A 296 -16.61 -17.27 -8.64
N VAL A 297 -16.52 -17.54 -7.34
CA VAL A 297 -16.71 -18.91 -6.80
C VAL A 297 -18.18 -19.30 -6.83
N GLU A 298 -19.07 -18.32 -6.73
CA GLU A 298 -20.53 -18.51 -6.68
C GLU A 298 -21.24 -17.33 -7.36
N LEU A 299 -22.17 -17.64 -8.23
CA LEU A 299 -23.10 -16.69 -8.82
C LEU A 299 -24.52 -17.10 -8.39
N LEU A 300 -25.28 -16.16 -7.87
CA LEU A 300 -26.65 -16.41 -7.43
C LEU A 300 -27.62 -16.20 -8.59
N GLU A 301 -28.46 -17.21 -8.85
CA GLU A 301 -29.51 -17.14 -9.88
C GLU A 301 -30.43 -15.94 -9.65
N GLY A 302 -30.75 -15.22 -10.71
CA GLY A 302 -31.60 -14.02 -10.65
C GLY A 302 -30.93 -12.76 -10.11
N GLN A 303 -29.66 -12.79 -9.75
CA GLN A 303 -28.90 -11.63 -9.31
C GLN A 303 -27.88 -11.18 -10.37
N ALA A 304 -27.78 -9.88 -10.57
CA ALA A 304 -26.70 -9.33 -11.39
C ALA A 304 -25.34 -9.60 -10.75
N ALA A 305 -24.37 -9.99 -11.57
CA ALA A 305 -22.99 -10.21 -11.13
C ALA A 305 -22.05 -9.22 -11.84
N VAL A 306 -21.06 -8.71 -11.11
CA VAL A 306 -19.98 -7.91 -11.69
C VAL A 306 -18.77 -8.81 -11.90
N ILE A 307 -18.30 -8.87 -13.13
CA ILE A 307 -17.09 -9.58 -13.52
C ILE A 307 -15.98 -8.56 -13.75
N CYS A 308 -14.86 -8.74 -13.06
CA CYS A 308 -13.67 -7.89 -13.19
C CYS A 308 -12.52 -8.67 -13.81
N ALA A 309 -11.70 -7.99 -14.60
CA ALA A 309 -10.45 -8.51 -15.13
C ALA A 309 -9.39 -7.40 -15.19
N ALA A 310 -8.16 -7.73 -14.80
CA ALA A 310 -7.02 -6.86 -15.07
C ALA A 310 -6.49 -7.16 -16.47
N VAL A 311 -6.36 -6.12 -17.30
CA VAL A 311 -5.84 -6.21 -18.68
C VAL A 311 -4.60 -5.35 -18.79
N VAL A 312 -3.47 -5.96 -19.07
CA VAL A 312 -2.20 -5.29 -19.29
C VAL A 312 -1.75 -5.49 -20.73
N SER A 313 -1.15 -4.47 -21.32
CA SER A 313 -0.66 -4.52 -22.69
C SER A 313 0.47 -3.52 -22.88
N PRO A 314 1.54 -3.85 -23.65
CA PRO A 314 2.54 -2.88 -24.06
C PRO A 314 1.95 -1.84 -25.02
N GLU A 315 0.81 -2.13 -25.62
CA GLU A 315 0.08 -1.24 -26.54
C GLU A 315 -1.21 -0.74 -25.91
N LYS A 316 -1.77 0.31 -26.52
CA LYS A 316 -3.06 0.86 -26.07
C LYS A 316 -4.18 -0.17 -26.25
N VAL A 317 -4.91 -0.44 -25.18
CA VAL A 317 -6.11 -1.30 -25.20
C VAL A 317 -7.30 -0.47 -25.71
N ASP A 318 -7.83 -0.81 -26.87
CA ASP A 318 -8.98 -0.12 -27.48
C ASP A 318 -10.31 -0.57 -26.88
N SER A 319 -10.47 -1.86 -26.61
CA SER A 319 -11.67 -2.41 -26.01
C SER A 319 -11.40 -3.74 -25.30
N VAL A 320 -12.17 -4.01 -24.26
CA VAL A 320 -12.21 -5.29 -23.56
C VAL A 320 -13.63 -5.83 -23.63
N VAL A 321 -13.75 -7.12 -23.91
CA VAL A 321 -15.06 -7.77 -24.11
C VAL A 321 -15.08 -9.06 -23.28
N LEU A 322 -16.13 -9.23 -22.47
CA LEU A 322 -16.45 -10.47 -21.81
C LEU A 322 -17.31 -11.32 -22.73
N TYR A 323 -16.83 -12.52 -23.05
CA TYR A 323 -17.60 -13.56 -23.71
C TYR A 323 -18.00 -14.62 -22.69
N GLY A 324 -19.27 -14.97 -22.65
CA GLY A 324 -19.80 -16.02 -21.79
C GLY A 324 -20.66 -17.00 -22.59
N GLU A 325 -20.69 -18.26 -22.13
CA GLU A 325 -21.52 -19.32 -22.68
C GLU A 325 -22.33 -19.98 -21.59
N MET A 326 -23.64 -20.08 -21.79
CA MET A 326 -24.54 -20.75 -20.85
C MET A 326 -24.56 -22.26 -21.10
N GLN A 327 -24.92 -23.04 -20.09
CA GLN A 327 -24.89 -24.50 -20.09
C GLN A 327 -25.60 -25.18 -21.29
N TYR A 328 -26.46 -24.48 -21.99
CA TYR A 328 -27.20 -25.02 -23.14
C TYR A 328 -26.92 -24.25 -24.45
N GLY A 329 -25.72 -23.73 -24.60
CA GLY A 329 -25.24 -23.18 -25.89
C GLY A 329 -25.72 -21.78 -26.23
N ARG A 330 -26.32 -21.03 -25.31
CA ARG A 330 -26.59 -19.61 -25.50
C ARG A 330 -25.36 -18.80 -25.11
N ALA A 331 -24.72 -18.20 -26.11
CA ALA A 331 -23.59 -17.31 -25.88
C ALA A 331 -24.08 -15.86 -25.72
N PHE A 332 -23.31 -15.08 -24.94
CA PHE A 332 -23.50 -13.65 -24.80
C PHE A 332 -22.17 -12.92 -24.85
N THR A 333 -22.20 -11.64 -25.17
CA THR A 333 -21.03 -10.78 -25.22
C THR A 333 -21.37 -9.47 -24.54
N VAL A 334 -20.52 -9.03 -23.58
CA VAL A 334 -20.69 -7.78 -22.86
C VAL A 334 -19.39 -6.97 -22.94
N ARG A 335 -19.52 -5.69 -23.29
CA ARG A 335 -18.37 -4.79 -23.25
C ARG A 335 -18.00 -4.52 -21.79
N MET A 336 -16.70 -4.64 -21.46
CA MET A 336 -16.16 -4.25 -20.17
C MET A 336 -15.70 -2.79 -20.23
N TYR A 337 -15.87 -2.07 -19.15
CA TYR A 337 -15.49 -0.67 -19.03
C TYR A 337 -14.36 -0.52 -18.03
N PRO A 338 -13.41 0.41 -18.24
CA PRO A 338 -12.35 0.68 -17.29
C PRO A 338 -12.95 1.19 -15.97
N GLU A 339 -12.53 0.58 -14.86
CA GLU A 339 -12.95 0.94 -13.51
C GLU A 339 -11.84 1.69 -12.78
N SER A 340 -10.66 1.10 -12.68
CA SER A 340 -9.48 1.72 -12.08
C SER A 340 -8.19 1.06 -12.57
N GLY A 341 -7.14 1.85 -12.81
CA GLY A 341 -5.85 1.33 -13.24
C GLY A 341 -5.95 0.43 -14.47
N PHE A 342 -5.68 -0.85 -14.29
CA PHE A 342 -5.77 -1.88 -15.33
C PHE A 342 -7.06 -2.71 -15.25
N THR A 343 -7.93 -2.43 -14.29
CA THR A 343 -9.15 -3.19 -14.06
C THR A 343 -10.27 -2.73 -14.97
N TYR A 344 -10.87 -3.70 -15.66
CA TYR A 344 -12.09 -3.56 -16.44
C TYR A 344 -13.22 -4.36 -15.79
N ALA A 345 -14.41 -3.83 -15.79
CA ALA A 345 -15.59 -4.46 -15.21
C ALA A 345 -16.76 -4.53 -16.18
N ALA A 346 -17.55 -5.59 -16.07
CA ALA A 346 -18.84 -5.72 -16.74
C ALA A 346 -19.88 -6.29 -15.79
N ALA A 347 -21.10 -5.75 -15.84
CA ALA A 347 -22.25 -6.32 -15.16
C ALA A 347 -22.92 -7.36 -16.06
N ILE A 348 -23.13 -8.57 -15.54
CA ILE A 348 -23.95 -9.60 -16.17
C ILE A 348 -25.33 -9.50 -15.52
N PRO A 349 -26.41 -9.26 -16.30
CA PRO A 349 -27.78 -9.29 -15.78
C PRO A 349 -28.13 -10.66 -15.20
N GLY A 350 -28.96 -10.67 -14.14
CA GLY A 350 -29.33 -11.91 -13.47
C GLY A 350 -30.38 -12.75 -14.23
N ASP A 351 -30.88 -12.25 -15.33
CA ASP A 351 -31.87 -12.91 -16.21
C ASP A 351 -31.26 -13.52 -17.48
N LEU A 352 -29.94 -13.54 -17.54
CA LEU A 352 -29.18 -14.20 -18.61
C LEU A 352 -29.11 -15.71 -18.42
#